data_aedfc51b7357aa240a99526f91fa94ba
#
_entry.id   aedfc51b7357aa240a99526f91fa94ba
#
_cell.length_a   1.000
_cell.length_b   1.000
_cell.length_c   1.000
_cell.angle_alpha   90.00
_cell.angle_beta   90.00
_cell.angle_gamma   90.00
#
_symmetry.space_group_name_H-M   'P 1'
#
loop_
_entity.id
_entity.type
_entity.pdbx_description
1 polymer ?
#
loop_
_entity_poly.entity_id
_entity_poly.type
_entity_poly.pdbx_seq_one_letter_code
_entity_poly.pdbx_strand_id
1 'polypeptide(L)'
;MPEDKIHLAQADTDEVAIGRGTYASRSMMIGGSALRAAADEVIERGKRFAAHFMEADAADIAFADGAFTIAGTDRSMPIGQVAQMSFIPVGLPSELGVGLQGAGAFSSDVPSFPNGCHFSSASRSSRTQAFCH
;
A
#
# COMPACT_ATOMS: atom_id res chain seq x y z
N MET A 1 -10.69 -1.30 2.36
CA MET A 1 -10.22 -1.48 3.76
C MET A 1 -10.12 -0.09 4.40
N PRO A 2 -10.59 0.13 5.63
CA PRO A 2 -10.50 1.41 6.32
C PRO A 2 -9.05 1.85 6.56
N GLU A 3 -8.77 3.15 6.48
CA GLU A 3 -7.41 3.71 6.61
C GLU A 3 -6.81 3.50 8.02
N ASP A 4 -7.65 3.47 9.05
CA ASP A 4 -7.25 3.19 10.43
C ASP A 4 -6.71 1.78 10.67
N LYS A 5 -6.87 0.89 9.69
CA LYS A 5 -6.33 -0.48 9.69
C LYS A 5 -5.02 -0.61 8.92
N ILE A 6 -4.49 0.50 8.39
CA ILE A 6 -3.26 0.51 7.62
C ILE A 6 -2.18 1.16 8.47
N HIS A 7 -1.09 0.43 8.72
CA HIS A 7 0.08 0.95 9.41
C HIS A 7 1.24 1.08 8.43
N LEU A 8 1.76 2.30 8.29
CA LEU A 8 2.93 2.59 7.46
C LEU A 8 4.17 2.66 8.35
N ALA A 9 5.08 1.69 8.20
CA ALA A 9 6.40 1.74 8.81
C ALA A 9 7.41 2.30 7.79
N GLN A 10 8.03 3.43 8.12
CA GLN A 10 9.10 4.04 7.32
C GLN A 10 10.01 4.88 8.20
N ALA A 11 11.24 5.09 7.76
CA ALA A 11 12.25 5.91 8.43
C ALA A 11 12.64 5.43 9.85
N ASP A 12 12.23 4.25 10.23
CA ASP A 12 12.64 3.60 11.46
C ASP A 12 13.75 2.58 11.15
N THR A 13 14.93 2.78 11.71
CA THR A 13 16.09 1.92 11.44
C THR A 13 16.01 0.57 12.15
N ASP A 14 15.14 0.41 13.13
CA ASP A 14 14.90 -0.86 13.80
C ASP A 14 13.96 -1.76 12.97
N GLU A 15 13.08 -1.15 12.14
CA GLU A 15 12.15 -1.87 11.27
C GLU A 15 12.62 -1.93 9.81
N VAL A 16 13.29 -0.87 9.31
CA VAL A 16 13.73 -0.74 7.92
C VAL A 16 15.24 -0.86 7.84
N ALA A 17 15.71 -2.04 7.48
CA ALA A 17 17.14 -2.38 7.45
C ALA A 17 17.98 -1.52 6.48
N ILE A 18 17.39 -1.08 5.36
CA ILE A 18 18.08 -0.28 4.33
C ILE A 18 17.17 0.85 3.86
N GLY A 19 17.61 2.10 4.06
CA GLY A 19 16.94 3.29 3.57
C GLY A 19 17.91 4.24 2.88
N ARG A 20 17.48 4.87 1.77
CA ARG A 20 18.30 5.83 1.00
C ARG A 20 17.85 7.28 1.17
N GLY A 21 16.89 7.52 2.06
CA GLY A 21 16.33 8.85 2.29
C GLY A 21 15.42 9.35 1.16
N THR A 22 14.90 10.56 1.34
CA THR A 22 13.97 11.23 0.43
C THR A 22 14.67 12.38 -0.29
N TYR A 23 14.74 12.31 -1.60
CA TYR A 23 15.23 13.38 -2.49
C TYR A 23 14.65 13.16 -3.90
N ALA A 24 14.67 14.19 -4.75
CA ALA A 24 14.19 14.14 -6.14
C ALA A 24 12.77 13.52 -6.28
N SER A 25 11.88 13.88 -5.36
CA SER A 25 10.47 13.42 -5.32
C SER A 25 10.28 11.88 -5.32
N ARG A 26 11.32 11.15 -4.92
CA ARG A 26 11.36 9.68 -5.04
C ARG A 26 10.44 8.93 -4.07
N SER A 27 10.07 9.52 -2.94
CA SER A 27 9.25 8.82 -1.94
C SER A 27 7.93 8.34 -2.52
N MET A 28 7.21 9.20 -3.23
CA MET A 28 5.95 8.79 -3.85
C MET A 28 6.18 8.01 -5.14
N MET A 29 7.09 8.46 -6.00
CA MET A 29 7.32 7.83 -7.29
C MET A 29 7.89 6.41 -7.15
N ILE A 30 8.93 6.22 -6.35
CA ILE A 30 9.57 4.90 -6.18
C ILE A 30 8.89 4.12 -5.08
N GLY A 31 8.76 4.69 -3.89
CA GLY A 31 8.18 4.00 -2.74
C GLY A 31 6.69 3.70 -2.92
N GLY A 32 5.91 4.67 -3.40
CA GLY A 32 4.49 4.46 -3.68
C GLY A 32 4.25 3.46 -4.80
N SER A 33 5.07 3.46 -5.86
CA SER A 33 4.96 2.47 -6.94
C SER A 33 5.36 1.06 -6.49
N ALA A 34 6.39 0.93 -5.66
CA ALA A 34 6.78 -0.35 -5.06
C ALA A 34 5.69 -0.89 -4.13
N LEU A 35 5.09 -0.01 -3.31
CA LEU A 35 3.99 -0.37 -2.43
C LEU A 35 2.77 -0.84 -3.21
N ARG A 36 2.45 -0.16 -4.34
CA ARG A 36 1.36 -0.59 -5.22
C ARG A 36 1.62 -1.97 -5.80
N ALA A 37 2.83 -2.23 -6.30
CA ALA A 37 3.20 -3.55 -6.82
C ALA A 37 3.07 -4.65 -5.75
N ALA A 38 3.50 -4.37 -4.51
CA ALA A 38 3.32 -5.29 -3.40
C ALA A 38 1.84 -5.52 -3.06
N ALA A 39 1.01 -4.47 -3.09
CA ALA A 39 -0.43 -4.59 -2.85
C ALA A 39 -1.13 -5.42 -3.93
N ASP A 40 -0.78 -5.24 -5.20
CA ASP A 40 -1.30 -6.04 -6.31
C ASP A 40 -0.92 -7.53 -6.13
N GLU A 41 0.31 -7.83 -5.69
CA GLU A 41 0.73 -9.21 -5.37
C GLU A 41 -0.08 -9.81 -4.21
N VAL A 42 -0.31 -9.03 -3.14
CA VAL A 42 -1.15 -9.45 -2.01
C VAL A 42 -2.57 -9.76 -2.46
N ILE A 43 -3.16 -8.92 -3.33
CA ILE A 43 -4.50 -9.15 -3.86
C ILE A 43 -4.54 -10.43 -4.70
N GLU A 44 -3.60 -10.62 -5.62
CA GLU A 44 -3.57 -11.82 -6.47
C GLU A 44 -3.34 -13.11 -5.65
N ARG A 45 -2.49 -13.04 -4.63
CA ARG A 45 -2.31 -14.14 -3.67
C ARG A 45 -3.59 -14.37 -2.87
N GLY A 46 -4.25 -13.31 -2.41
CA GLY A 46 -5.51 -13.36 -1.70
C GLY A 46 -6.63 -13.99 -2.51
N LYS A 47 -6.73 -13.72 -3.81
CA LYS A 47 -7.68 -14.38 -4.72
C LYS A 47 -7.50 -15.89 -4.75
N ARG A 48 -6.24 -16.36 -4.81
CA ARG A 48 -5.95 -17.80 -4.80
C ARG A 48 -6.34 -18.47 -3.49
N PHE A 49 -6.09 -17.82 -2.35
CA PHE A 49 -6.56 -18.28 -1.04
C PHE A 49 -8.09 -18.30 -0.96
N ALA A 50 -8.74 -17.19 -1.35
CA ALA A 50 -10.19 -17.06 -1.34
C ALA A 50 -10.85 -18.11 -2.25
N ALA A 51 -10.29 -18.36 -3.43
CA ALA A 51 -10.74 -19.40 -4.35
C ALA A 51 -10.71 -20.79 -3.69
N HIS A 52 -9.59 -21.12 -3.02
CA HIS A 52 -9.46 -22.37 -2.28
C HIS A 52 -10.50 -22.47 -1.15
N PHE A 53 -10.66 -21.43 -0.33
CA PHE A 53 -11.58 -21.44 0.80
C PHE A 53 -13.06 -21.42 0.40
N MET A 54 -13.37 -20.81 -0.72
CA MET A 54 -14.73 -20.72 -1.25
C MET A 54 -15.06 -21.79 -2.29
N GLU A 55 -14.11 -22.70 -2.58
CA GLU A 55 -14.27 -23.76 -3.58
C GLU A 55 -14.71 -23.20 -4.95
N ALA A 56 -14.00 -22.18 -5.43
CA ALA A 56 -14.26 -21.48 -6.68
C ALA A 56 -12.99 -21.38 -7.54
N ASP A 57 -13.12 -20.99 -8.80
CA ASP A 57 -11.96 -20.69 -9.63
C ASP A 57 -11.39 -19.31 -9.25
N ALA A 58 -10.07 -19.18 -9.22
CA ALA A 58 -9.42 -17.90 -8.92
C ALA A 58 -9.74 -16.82 -9.95
N ALA A 59 -10.06 -17.20 -11.19
CA ALA A 59 -10.49 -16.29 -12.23
C ALA A 59 -11.86 -15.65 -11.96
N ASP A 60 -12.70 -16.32 -11.17
CA ASP A 60 -14.02 -15.83 -10.80
C ASP A 60 -14.00 -14.98 -9.53
N ILE A 61 -12.83 -14.81 -8.88
CA ILE A 61 -12.71 -14.00 -7.68
C ILE A 61 -12.39 -12.54 -8.03
N ALA A 62 -13.33 -11.67 -7.72
CA ALA A 62 -13.13 -10.21 -7.75
C ALA A 62 -12.72 -9.69 -6.36
N PHE A 63 -11.88 -8.65 -6.33
CA PHE A 63 -11.52 -7.95 -5.10
C PHE A 63 -12.03 -6.52 -5.16
N ALA A 64 -12.91 -6.17 -4.24
CA ALA A 64 -13.42 -4.80 -4.07
C ALA A 64 -13.73 -4.53 -2.59
N ASP A 65 -13.60 -3.28 -2.16
CA ASP A 65 -13.95 -2.80 -0.81
C ASP A 65 -13.33 -3.63 0.34
N GLY A 66 -12.17 -4.23 0.10
CA GLY A 66 -11.47 -5.05 1.09
C GLY A 66 -12.02 -6.46 1.25
N ALA A 67 -12.80 -6.94 0.30
CA ALA A 67 -13.34 -8.30 0.28
C ALA A 67 -13.12 -8.98 -1.07
N PHE A 68 -12.96 -10.29 -1.03
CA PHE A 68 -12.95 -11.20 -2.18
C PHE A 68 -14.34 -11.76 -2.39
N THR A 69 -14.89 -11.61 -3.59
CA THR A 69 -16.26 -12.01 -3.92
C THR A 69 -16.25 -12.89 -5.15
N ILE A 70 -17.01 -13.99 -5.14
CA ILE A 70 -17.22 -14.82 -6.34
C ILE A 70 -18.14 -14.07 -7.30
N ALA A 71 -17.66 -13.82 -8.52
CA ALA A 71 -18.39 -13.07 -9.54
C ALA A 71 -19.78 -13.70 -9.79
N GLY A 72 -20.79 -12.85 -9.84
CA GLY A 72 -22.18 -13.28 -10.06
C GLY A 72 -22.88 -13.90 -8.84
N THR A 73 -22.26 -13.84 -7.65
CA THR A 73 -22.85 -14.33 -6.41
C THR A 73 -22.74 -13.29 -5.28
N ASP A 74 -23.41 -13.55 -4.16
CA ASP A 74 -23.29 -12.79 -2.91
C ASP A 74 -22.25 -13.37 -1.94
N ARG A 75 -21.56 -14.45 -2.34
CA ARG A 75 -20.50 -15.07 -1.53
C ARG A 75 -19.26 -14.21 -1.52
N SER A 76 -18.90 -13.73 -0.35
CA SER A 76 -17.72 -12.88 -0.16
C SER A 76 -16.94 -13.24 1.11
N MET A 77 -15.64 -12.96 1.10
CA MET A 77 -14.75 -13.16 2.23
C MET A 77 -13.87 -11.92 2.44
N PRO A 78 -13.93 -11.26 3.61
CA PRO A 78 -13.08 -10.11 3.91
C PRO A 78 -11.59 -10.48 3.88
N ILE A 79 -10.73 -9.56 3.43
CA ILE A 79 -9.26 -9.77 3.36
C ILE A 79 -8.67 -10.17 4.73
N GLY A 80 -9.18 -9.62 5.83
CA GLY A 80 -8.72 -9.99 7.18
C GLY A 80 -9.00 -11.44 7.52
N GLN A 81 -10.13 -11.98 7.07
CA GLN A 81 -10.47 -13.40 7.26
C GLN A 81 -9.58 -14.29 6.40
N VAL A 82 -9.35 -13.93 5.14
CA VAL A 82 -8.42 -14.64 4.26
C VAL A 82 -7.02 -14.64 4.86
N ALA A 83 -6.56 -13.50 5.38
CA ALA A 83 -5.26 -13.38 6.02
C ALA A 83 -5.15 -14.31 7.25
N GLN A 84 -6.14 -14.33 8.13
CA GLN A 84 -6.16 -15.23 9.29
C GLN A 84 -6.12 -16.69 8.89
N MET A 85 -6.96 -17.10 7.94
CA MET A 85 -7.02 -18.49 7.48
C MET A 85 -5.75 -18.92 6.74
N SER A 86 -5.05 -18.01 6.08
CA SER A 86 -3.79 -18.30 5.38
C SER A 86 -2.63 -18.70 6.31
N PHE A 87 -2.73 -18.44 7.62
CA PHE A 87 -1.77 -18.91 8.62
C PHE A 87 -2.10 -20.30 9.18
N ILE A 88 -3.24 -20.89 8.82
CA ILE A 88 -3.63 -22.22 9.25
C ILE A 88 -3.28 -23.21 8.12
N PRO A 89 -2.15 -23.96 8.21
CA PRO A 89 -1.64 -24.75 7.09
C PRO A 89 -2.45 -26.03 6.81
N VAL A 90 -3.47 -26.30 7.61
CA VAL A 90 -4.26 -27.54 7.49
C VAL A 90 -5.14 -27.50 6.25
N GLY A 91 -4.87 -28.38 5.29
CA GLY A 91 -5.64 -28.46 4.04
C GLY A 91 -5.25 -27.44 2.97
N LEU A 92 -4.25 -26.60 3.22
CA LEU A 92 -3.76 -25.68 2.19
C LEU A 92 -2.83 -26.38 1.19
N PRO A 93 -2.98 -26.12 -0.12
CA PRO A 93 -2.01 -26.53 -1.12
C PRO A 93 -0.63 -25.94 -0.81
N SER A 94 0.42 -26.73 -0.91
CA SER A 94 1.80 -26.32 -0.63
C SER A 94 2.26 -25.12 -1.47
N GLU A 95 1.69 -24.96 -2.66
CA GLU A 95 1.97 -23.89 -3.62
C GLU A 95 1.52 -22.50 -3.12
N LEU A 96 0.49 -22.46 -2.27
CA LEU A 96 -0.01 -21.19 -1.71
C LEU A 96 0.91 -20.66 -0.60
N GLY A 97 1.67 -21.55 0.05
CA GLY A 97 2.49 -21.19 1.21
C GLY A 97 1.65 -20.74 2.40
N VAL A 98 2.28 -20.03 3.34
CA VAL A 98 1.63 -19.53 4.56
C VAL A 98 1.64 -18.01 4.59
N GLY A 99 0.55 -17.43 5.04
CA GLY A 99 0.42 -15.99 5.23
C GLY A 99 0.10 -15.20 3.95
N LEU A 100 -0.56 -14.09 4.13
CA LEU A 100 -0.92 -13.15 3.07
C LEU A 100 0.09 -11.99 3.08
N GLN A 101 1.18 -12.14 2.37
CA GLN A 101 2.25 -11.15 2.26
C GLN A 101 2.66 -10.97 0.80
N GLY A 102 3.16 -9.80 0.45
CA GLY A 102 3.68 -9.47 -0.87
C GLY A 102 4.88 -8.56 -0.78
N ALA A 103 5.74 -8.61 -1.77
CA ALA A 103 6.90 -7.76 -1.92
C ALA A 103 6.84 -7.02 -3.25
N GLY A 104 7.19 -5.75 -3.26
CA GLY A 104 7.22 -4.95 -4.47
C GLY A 104 8.51 -4.15 -4.56
N ALA A 105 9.04 -4.06 -5.77
CA ALA A 105 10.15 -3.20 -6.09
C ALA A 105 9.82 -2.35 -7.31
N PHE A 106 10.32 -1.13 -7.33
CA PHE A 106 10.19 -0.24 -8.47
C PHE A 106 11.48 0.56 -8.66
N SER A 107 11.90 0.69 -9.90
CA SER A 107 13.00 1.57 -10.29
C SER A 107 12.56 2.48 -11.42
N SER A 108 13.10 3.69 -11.46
CA SER A 108 12.90 4.64 -12.55
C SER A 108 14.26 5.21 -12.97
N ASP A 109 14.52 5.24 -14.25
CA ASP A 109 15.72 5.83 -14.85
C ASP A 109 15.60 7.34 -14.99
N VAL A 110 14.39 7.87 -14.84
CA VAL A 110 14.09 9.30 -15.00
C VAL A 110 13.66 9.90 -13.67
N PRO A 111 14.30 10.98 -13.18
CA PRO A 111 13.85 11.70 -12.01
C PRO A 111 12.50 12.39 -12.27
N SER A 112 11.67 12.47 -11.25
CA SER A 112 10.39 13.18 -11.28
C SER A 112 10.53 14.52 -10.58
N PHE A 113 10.04 15.56 -11.21
CA PHE A 113 10.02 16.92 -10.65
C PHE A 113 8.57 17.40 -10.61
N PRO A 114 7.95 17.55 -9.42
CA PRO A 114 6.61 18.09 -9.32
C PRO A 114 6.61 19.57 -9.71
N ASN A 115 5.62 19.99 -10.46
CA ASN A 115 5.35 21.39 -10.73
C ASN A 115 4.51 21.99 -9.60
N GLY A 116 4.85 23.21 -9.19
CA GLY A 116 4.13 23.94 -8.16
C GLY A 116 4.18 25.45 -8.43
N CYS A 117 3.16 26.15 -7.95
CA CYS A 117 3.10 27.60 -7.95
C CYS A 117 2.78 28.09 -6.54
N HIS A 118 3.59 28.97 -6.02
CA HIS A 118 3.42 29.55 -4.69
C HIS A 118 3.20 31.05 -4.80
N PHE A 119 2.11 31.53 -4.23
CA PHE A 119 1.86 32.95 -4.07
C PHE A 119 2.13 33.37 -2.63
N SER A 120 2.94 34.39 -2.46
CA SER A 120 3.12 35.03 -1.17
C SER A 120 2.74 36.49 -1.26
N SER A 121 2.01 37.04 -0.29
CA SER A 121 1.74 38.45 -0.14
C SER A 121 2.28 38.91 1.20
N ALA A 122 3.03 40.03 1.19
CA ALA A 122 3.49 40.69 2.40
C ALA A 122 2.83 42.06 2.49
N SER A 123 2.13 42.34 3.58
CA SER A 123 1.63 43.65 3.91
C SER A 123 2.57 44.32 4.91
N ARG A 124 3.02 45.52 4.62
CA ARG A 124 3.83 46.33 5.55
C ARG A 124 2.89 47.03 6.52
N SER A 125 2.96 46.65 7.79
CA SER A 125 2.26 47.39 8.83
C SER A 125 3.04 48.69 9.08
N SER A 126 2.38 49.83 9.04
CA SER A 126 2.95 51.15 9.33
C SER A 126 3.33 51.34 10.81
N ARG A 127 3.25 50.33 11.65
CA ARG A 127 3.57 50.37 13.08
C ARG A 127 4.95 49.90 13.46
N THR A 128 5.80 49.55 12.50
CA THR A 128 7.16 49.13 12.85
C THR A 128 8.19 50.12 12.34
N GLN A 129 8.09 51.36 12.81
CA GLN A 129 9.23 52.30 12.89
C GLN A 129 9.57 52.47 14.36
N ALA A 130 10.31 51.58 14.92
CA ALA A 130 11.14 51.80 16.08
C ALA A 130 11.94 50.55 16.35
N PHE A 131 13.22 50.71 16.33
CA PHE A 131 14.32 49.87 16.80
C PHE A 131 15.22 49.31 15.70
N CYS A 132 16.09 50.18 15.25
CA CYS A 132 17.48 49.87 15.03
C CYS A 132 18.31 50.96 15.73
N HIS A 133 18.84 50.60 16.85
CA HIS A 133 20.06 51.20 17.43
C HIS A 133 21.01 50.08 17.76
#